data_a36fa1cd98f8b9bf8acd3a077f0801ca
#
_entry.id   a36fa1cd98f8b9bf8acd3a077f0801ca
#
_cell.length_a   1.000
_cell.length_b   1.000
_cell.length_c   1.000
_cell.angle_alpha   90.00
_cell.angle_beta   90.00
_cell.angle_gamma   90.00
#
_symmetry.space_group_name_H-M   'P 1'
#
loop_
_entity.id
_entity.type
_entity.pdbx_description
1 polymer ?
#
loop_
_entity_poly.entity_id
_entity_poly.type
_entity_poly.pdbx_seq_one_letter_code
_entity_poly.pdbx_strand_id
1 'polypeptide(L)'
;MSDATTSALSGHLKTLLTLGVLAVLLLVGLAWGWSAVTSPFPHKAETKACTPTTVEPGDRVAAPKVTINVYNASTRVGLADRTMASFEAQGFGAGKVANAPKGTTVNFAQVWTHEPQNPAVKLVLSRLGPKAHVLGKDPIGPGVTVMVGASFNKPVNGRSSIKVTQAAQICSPPTP
;
A
#
# COMPACT_ATOMS: atom_id res chain seq x y z
N MET A 1 24.86 37.06 -67.21
CA MET A 1 25.47 36.55 -66.03
C MET A 1 24.67 36.92 -64.76
N SER A 2 23.35 36.78 -64.75
CA SER A 2 22.50 37.22 -63.65
C SER A 2 21.65 36.13 -62.98
N ASP A 3 21.69 34.87 -63.50
CA ASP A 3 20.78 33.80 -62.99
C ASP A 3 21.39 32.88 -61.91
N ALA A 4 22.71 32.88 -61.74
CA ALA A 4 23.36 32.00 -60.76
C ALA A 4 23.23 32.48 -59.29
N THR A 5 23.10 33.80 -59.08
CA THR A 5 23.00 34.40 -57.75
C THR A 5 21.64 34.22 -57.09
N THR A 6 20.57 34.21 -57.87
CA THR A 6 19.17 34.01 -57.38
C THR A 6 18.93 32.59 -56.94
N SER A 7 19.50 31.60 -57.60
CA SER A 7 19.36 30.16 -57.21
C SER A 7 20.08 29.85 -55.91
N ALA A 8 21.24 30.42 -55.64
CA ALA A 8 22.00 30.21 -54.41
C ALA A 8 21.29 30.84 -53.19
N LEU A 9 20.71 32.05 -53.35
CA LEU A 9 19.94 32.68 -52.27
C LEU A 9 18.70 31.87 -51.88
N SER A 10 18.00 31.23 -52.82
CA SER A 10 16.82 30.44 -52.54
C SER A 10 17.19 29.13 -51.79
N GLY A 11 18.34 28.54 -52.08
CA GLY A 11 18.86 27.35 -51.36
C GLY A 11 19.18 27.64 -49.89
N HIS A 12 19.92 28.75 -49.65
CA HIS A 12 20.27 29.14 -48.28
C HIS A 12 19.02 29.51 -47.44
N LEU A 13 18.04 30.18 -48.05
CA LEU A 13 16.80 30.54 -47.36
C LEU A 13 16.00 29.29 -46.96
N LYS A 14 15.88 28.28 -47.81
CA LYS A 14 15.24 27.00 -47.49
C LYS A 14 15.97 26.26 -46.37
N THR A 15 17.31 26.24 -46.39
CA THR A 15 18.11 25.60 -45.33
C THR A 15 17.95 26.33 -44.00
N LEU A 16 17.96 27.66 -43.99
CA LEU A 16 17.74 28.44 -42.78
C LEU A 16 16.30 28.21 -42.22
N LEU A 17 15.32 28.12 -43.07
CA LEU A 17 13.95 27.88 -42.66
C LEU A 17 13.78 26.47 -42.04
N THR A 18 14.37 25.45 -42.67
CA THR A 18 14.35 24.07 -42.12
C THR A 18 15.11 23.97 -40.80
N LEU A 19 16.28 24.62 -40.70
CA LEU A 19 17.03 24.66 -39.44
C LEU A 19 16.24 25.34 -38.32
N GLY A 20 15.57 26.48 -38.66
CA GLY A 20 14.71 27.21 -37.74
C GLY A 20 13.54 26.32 -37.21
N VAL A 21 12.84 25.61 -38.09
CA VAL A 21 11.76 24.71 -37.73
C VAL A 21 12.26 23.56 -36.85
N LEU A 22 13.39 22.95 -37.21
CA LEU A 22 14.00 21.88 -36.40
C LEU A 22 14.42 22.38 -35.02
N ALA A 23 15.00 23.59 -34.92
CA ALA A 23 15.35 24.18 -33.63
C ALA A 23 14.12 24.43 -32.75
N VAL A 24 13.04 24.93 -33.31
CA VAL A 24 11.76 25.12 -32.57
C VAL A 24 11.19 23.80 -32.10
N LEU A 25 11.15 22.77 -32.94
CA LEU A 25 10.67 21.42 -32.55
C LEU A 25 11.53 20.82 -31.44
N LEU A 26 12.85 21.01 -31.49
CA LEU A 26 13.76 20.54 -30.46
C LEU A 26 13.53 21.29 -29.13
N LEU A 27 13.34 22.59 -29.14
CA LEU A 27 13.05 23.36 -27.94
C LEU A 27 11.71 22.98 -27.33
N VAL A 28 10.68 22.78 -28.15
CA VAL A 28 9.37 22.30 -27.69
C VAL A 28 9.48 20.88 -27.10
N GLY A 29 10.22 20.00 -27.77
CA GLY A 29 10.48 18.64 -27.27
C GLY A 29 11.24 18.61 -25.94
N LEU A 30 12.25 19.47 -25.80
CA LEU A 30 13.00 19.62 -24.55
C LEU A 30 12.12 20.17 -23.42
N ALA A 31 11.29 21.18 -23.68
CA ALA A 31 10.39 21.75 -22.68
C ALA A 31 9.35 20.72 -22.22
N TRP A 32 8.76 19.97 -23.15
CA TRP A 32 7.80 18.91 -22.84
C TRP A 32 8.48 17.72 -22.12
N GLY A 33 9.63 17.27 -22.60
CA GLY A 33 10.41 16.21 -21.97
C GLY A 33 10.84 16.57 -20.55
N TRP A 34 11.30 17.79 -20.34
CA TRP A 34 11.66 18.30 -19.02
C TRP A 34 10.44 18.32 -18.08
N SER A 35 9.30 18.83 -18.56
CA SER A 35 8.05 18.83 -17.77
C SER A 35 7.60 17.41 -17.40
N ALA A 36 7.74 16.44 -18.30
CA ALA A 36 7.37 15.05 -18.01
C ALA A 36 8.30 14.38 -16.99
N VAL A 37 9.60 14.69 -17.02
CA VAL A 37 10.59 14.11 -16.09
C VAL A 37 10.54 14.78 -14.72
N THR A 38 10.24 16.08 -14.65
CA THR A 38 10.18 16.84 -13.40
C THR A 38 8.79 16.86 -12.77
N SER A 39 7.76 16.37 -13.47
CA SER A 39 6.44 16.21 -12.86
C SER A 39 6.55 15.26 -11.68
N PRO A 40 6.16 15.67 -10.46
CA PRO A 40 6.11 14.74 -9.35
C PRO A 40 5.23 13.59 -9.78
N PHE A 41 5.74 12.34 -9.59
CA PHE A 41 4.91 11.16 -9.79
C PHE A 41 3.59 11.41 -9.05
N PRO A 42 2.42 11.13 -9.67
CA PRO A 42 1.17 11.23 -8.96
C PRO A 42 1.35 10.37 -7.70
N HIS A 43 1.45 11.04 -6.55
CA HIS A 43 1.39 10.35 -5.28
C HIS A 43 0.10 9.55 -5.38
N LYS A 44 0.23 8.22 -5.52
CA LYS A 44 -0.89 7.32 -5.37
C LYS A 44 -1.54 7.79 -4.08
N ALA A 45 -2.69 8.47 -4.19
CA ALA A 45 -3.40 8.97 -3.04
C ALA A 45 -3.35 7.81 -2.06
N GLU A 46 -2.73 8.03 -0.89
CA GLU A 46 -2.76 7.00 0.14
C GLU A 46 -4.24 6.82 0.42
N THR A 47 -4.82 5.85 -0.27
CA THR A 47 -6.19 5.44 -0.04
C THR A 47 -6.18 5.16 1.44
N LYS A 48 -6.87 5.99 2.23
CA LYS A 48 -6.98 5.76 3.67
C LYS A 48 -7.36 4.31 3.78
N ALA A 49 -6.40 3.47 4.12
CA ALA A 49 -6.57 2.02 4.08
C ALA A 49 -7.73 1.58 4.98
N CYS A 50 -8.21 2.50 5.83
CA CYS A 50 -9.37 2.33 6.68
C CYS A 50 -9.80 3.66 7.32
N THR A 51 -11.02 3.71 7.83
CA THR A 51 -11.58 4.83 8.59
C THR A 51 -11.57 4.49 10.09
N PRO A 52 -11.00 5.34 10.96
CA PRO A 52 -11.12 5.16 12.40
C PRO A 52 -12.57 5.16 12.82
N THR A 53 -13.02 4.11 13.50
CA THR A 53 -14.40 3.93 13.98
C THR A 53 -14.36 3.61 15.46
N THR A 54 -15.09 4.37 16.26
CA THR A 54 -15.28 4.09 17.69
C THR A 54 -16.32 2.98 17.84
N VAL A 55 -16.04 2.01 18.70
CA VAL A 55 -16.98 0.95 19.09
C VAL A 55 -17.20 1.00 20.59
N GLU A 56 -18.44 0.87 21.01
CA GLU A 56 -18.87 1.03 22.39
C GLU A 56 -19.08 -0.31 23.10
N PRO A 57 -19.05 -0.34 24.45
CA PRO A 57 -19.35 -1.54 25.21
C PRO A 57 -20.74 -2.10 24.85
N GLY A 58 -20.78 -3.40 24.53
CA GLY A 58 -21.98 -4.08 24.05
C GLY A 58 -21.99 -4.32 22.55
N ASP A 59 -21.27 -3.53 21.77
CA ASP A 59 -21.13 -3.74 20.34
C ASP A 59 -20.47 -5.07 20.00
N ARG A 60 -20.58 -5.47 18.73
CA ARG A 60 -19.85 -6.60 18.15
C ARG A 60 -18.96 -6.18 17.00
N VAL A 61 -17.69 -6.53 17.11
CA VAL A 61 -16.71 -6.36 16.04
C VAL A 61 -16.56 -7.69 15.30
N ALA A 62 -16.91 -7.69 14.02
CA ALA A 62 -16.77 -8.81 13.11
C ALA A 62 -15.76 -8.49 12.01
N ALA A 63 -15.31 -9.50 11.28
CA ALA A 63 -14.28 -9.38 10.26
C ALA A 63 -14.47 -8.21 9.26
N PRO A 64 -15.68 -7.94 8.73
CA PRO A 64 -15.87 -6.85 7.78
C PRO A 64 -15.60 -5.43 8.34
N LYS A 65 -15.55 -5.30 9.68
CA LYS A 65 -15.24 -4.04 10.34
C LYS A 65 -13.75 -3.84 10.65
N VAL A 66 -12.89 -4.78 10.26
CA VAL A 66 -11.47 -4.78 10.66
C VAL A 66 -10.58 -4.80 9.45
N THR A 67 -9.73 -3.80 9.33
CA THR A 67 -8.65 -3.74 8.33
C THR A 67 -7.37 -4.35 8.90
N ILE A 68 -6.72 -5.20 8.11
CA ILE A 68 -5.48 -5.89 8.50
C ILE A 68 -4.34 -5.48 7.56
N ASN A 69 -3.16 -5.21 8.13
CA ASN A 69 -1.91 -5.10 7.40
C ASN A 69 -1.08 -6.36 7.65
N VAL A 70 -0.55 -6.99 6.61
CA VAL A 70 0.24 -8.22 6.73
C VAL A 70 1.66 -7.98 6.25
N TYR A 71 2.63 -8.28 7.11
CA TYR A 71 4.05 -8.14 6.83
C TYR A 71 4.76 -9.48 6.90
N ASN A 72 5.52 -9.80 5.87
CA ASN A 72 6.33 -11.01 5.81
C ASN A 72 7.66 -10.82 6.58
N ALA A 73 7.80 -11.48 7.71
CA ALA A 73 9.02 -11.52 8.52
C ALA A 73 9.82 -12.84 8.30
N SER A 74 9.72 -13.40 7.10
CA SER A 74 10.43 -14.63 6.71
C SER A 74 11.05 -14.50 5.32
N THR A 75 11.79 -15.51 4.91
CA THR A 75 12.36 -15.62 3.56
C THR A 75 11.39 -16.26 2.55
N ARG A 76 10.19 -16.68 2.99
CA ARG A 76 9.20 -17.32 2.12
C ARG A 76 8.52 -16.28 1.23
N VAL A 77 8.80 -16.30 -0.06
CA VAL A 77 8.21 -15.39 -1.05
C VAL A 77 6.69 -15.55 -1.10
N GLY A 78 5.96 -14.42 -1.14
CA GLY A 78 4.50 -14.37 -1.24
C GLY A 78 3.75 -14.85 0.00
N LEU A 79 4.41 -15.01 1.16
CA LEU A 79 3.73 -15.45 2.38
C LEU A 79 2.70 -14.41 2.85
N ALA A 80 3.05 -13.12 2.83
CA ALA A 80 2.14 -12.05 3.24
C ALA A 80 0.93 -11.95 2.31
N ASP A 81 1.15 -12.06 0.99
CA ASP A 81 0.06 -12.00 -0.01
C ASP A 81 -0.94 -13.14 0.18
N ARG A 82 -0.45 -14.39 0.31
CA ARG A 82 -1.32 -15.55 0.58
C ARG A 82 -2.05 -15.44 1.90
N THR A 83 -1.40 -14.87 2.91
CA THR A 83 -2.02 -14.63 4.21
C THR A 83 -3.12 -13.60 4.11
N MET A 84 -2.87 -12.48 3.40
CA MET A 84 -3.87 -11.45 3.17
C MET A 84 -5.07 -12.02 2.41
N ALA A 85 -4.86 -12.71 1.30
CA ALA A 85 -5.95 -13.35 0.55
C ALA A 85 -6.79 -14.31 1.41
N SER A 86 -6.15 -15.01 2.36
CA SER A 86 -6.87 -15.88 3.30
C SER A 86 -7.69 -15.10 4.32
N PHE A 87 -7.26 -13.91 4.75
CA PHE A 87 -8.03 -13.02 5.61
C PHE A 87 -9.20 -12.38 4.85
N GLU A 88 -8.99 -11.94 3.61
CA GLU A 88 -10.05 -11.41 2.74
C GLU A 88 -11.14 -12.47 2.50
N ALA A 89 -10.75 -13.73 2.26
CA ALA A 89 -11.70 -14.85 2.15
C ALA A 89 -12.50 -15.09 3.44
N GLN A 90 -12.00 -14.61 4.59
CA GLN A 90 -12.70 -14.63 5.87
C GLN A 90 -13.45 -13.32 6.16
N GLY A 91 -13.52 -12.41 5.19
CA GLY A 91 -14.28 -11.16 5.24
C GLY A 91 -13.56 -9.98 5.88
N PHE A 92 -12.27 -10.05 6.16
CA PHE A 92 -11.52 -8.91 6.68
C PHE A 92 -11.20 -7.90 5.56
N GLY A 93 -11.08 -6.63 5.93
CA GLY A 93 -10.60 -5.60 5.02
C GLY A 93 -9.10 -5.71 4.77
N ALA A 94 -8.72 -5.68 3.50
CA ALA A 94 -7.31 -5.64 3.12
C ALA A 94 -6.72 -4.26 3.33
N GLY A 95 -5.60 -4.21 4.03
CA GLY A 95 -4.74 -3.07 4.15
C GLY A 95 -3.44 -3.27 3.37
N LYS A 96 -2.31 -2.96 3.99
CA LYS A 96 -0.99 -3.05 3.36
C LYS A 96 -0.44 -4.48 3.42
N VAL A 97 0.18 -4.90 2.30
CA VAL A 97 0.98 -6.11 2.22
C VAL A 97 2.42 -5.72 1.88
N ALA A 98 3.38 -6.15 2.69
CA ALA A 98 4.79 -5.81 2.50
C ALA A 98 5.72 -6.80 3.21
N ASN A 99 7.02 -6.61 3.05
CA ASN A 99 8.01 -7.24 3.92
C ASN A 99 8.09 -6.50 5.26
N ALA A 100 8.37 -7.24 6.33
CA ALA A 100 8.63 -6.66 7.65
C ALA A 100 9.89 -5.77 7.62
N PRO A 101 9.99 -4.81 8.54
CA PRO A 101 11.21 -4.02 8.69
C PRO A 101 12.44 -4.89 8.87
N LYS A 102 13.59 -4.43 8.35
CA LYS A 102 14.87 -5.16 8.48
C LYS A 102 15.16 -5.49 9.94
N GLY A 103 15.67 -6.70 10.19
CA GLY A 103 15.97 -7.17 11.54
C GLY A 103 14.76 -7.72 12.32
N THR A 104 13.57 -7.74 11.72
CA THR A 104 12.40 -8.37 12.34
C THR A 104 12.48 -9.89 12.15
N THR A 105 12.54 -10.62 13.26
CA THR A 105 12.49 -12.09 13.26
C THR A 105 11.23 -12.56 13.95
N VAL A 106 10.41 -13.32 13.22
CA VAL A 106 9.17 -13.92 13.72
C VAL A 106 9.16 -15.40 13.34
N ASN A 107 8.98 -16.27 14.31
CA ASN A 107 8.90 -17.71 14.03
C ASN A 107 7.53 -18.08 13.45
N PHE A 108 6.43 -17.71 14.13
CA PHE A 108 5.08 -18.08 13.71
C PHE A 108 4.27 -16.87 13.26
N ALA A 109 3.61 -16.15 14.18
CA ALA A 109 2.91 -14.90 13.87
C ALA A 109 2.87 -14.01 15.11
N GLN A 110 2.88 -12.68 14.88
CA GLN A 110 2.79 -11.66 15.92
C GLN A 110 1.81 -10.57 15.49
N VAL A 111 1.08 -10.01 16.44
CA VAL A 111 0.34 -8.77 16.26
C VAL A 111 1.07 -7.66 17.01
N TRP A 112 1.46 -6.61 16.30
CA TRP A 112 2.14 -5.46 16.90
C TRP A 112 1.10 -4.43 17.33
N THR A 113 1.04 -4.17 18.62
CA THR A 113 0.13 -3.18 19.20
C THR A 113 0.44 -2.94 20.68
N HIS A 114 0.12 -1.76 21.17
CA HIS A 114 0.11 -1.44 22.60
C HIS A 114 -1.28 -1.69 23.23
N GLU A 115 -2.28 -2.05 22.43
CA GLU A 115 -3.67 -2.28 22.86
C GLU A 115 -4.10 -3.76 22.71
N PRO A 116 -3.57 -4.69 23.52
CA PRO A 116 -3.90 -6.12 23.37
C PRO A 116 -5.37 -6.44 23.66
N GLN A 117 -6.07 -5.54 24.37
CA GLN A 117 -7.50 -5.68 24.70
C GLN A 117 -8.44 -5.19 23.58
N ASN A 118 -7.91 -4.50 22.56
CA ASN A 118 -8.70 -4.01 21.44
C ASN A 118 -9.46 -5.18 20.77
N PRO A 119 -10.78 -5.05 20.54
CA PRO A 119 -11.60 -6.13 19.99
C PRO A 119 -11.17 -6.57 18.58
N ALA A 120 -10.64 -5.65 17.75
CA ALA A 120 -10.10 -6.00 16.45
C ALA A 120 -8.84 -6.89 16.59
N VAL A 121 -7.95 -6.55 17.51
CA VAL A 121 -6.73 -7.35 17.81
C VAL A 121 -7.11 -8.74 18.29
N LYS A 122 -8.05 -8.86 19.24
CA LYS A 122 -8.54 -10.16 19.74
C LYS A 122 -9.16 -11.02 18.64
N LEU A 123 -9.91 -10.38 17.73
CA LEU A 123 -10.52 -11.08 16.60
C LEU A 123 -9.44 -11.66 15.67
N VAL A 124 -8.46 -10.84 15.28
CA VAL A 124 -7.33 -11.23 14.42
C VAL A 124 -6.49 -12.35 15.08
N LEU A 125 -6.16 -12.20 16.37
CA LEU A 125 -5.44 -13.23 17.10
C LEU A 125 -6.16 -14.58 17.09
N SER A 126 -7.49 -14.57 17.24
CA SER A 126 -8.29 -15.81 17.18
C SER A 126 -8.17 -16.53 15.83
N ARG A 127 -7.87 -15.79 14.76
CA ARG A 127 -7.68 -16.32 13.41
C ARG A 127 -6.24 -16.73 13.12
N LEU A 128 -5.27 -16.14 13.81
CA LEU A 128 -3.87 -16.55 13.67
C LEU A 128 -3.56 -17.87 14.39
N GLY A 129 -4.39 -18.24 15.36
CA GLY A 129 -4.26 -19.49 16.11
C GLY A 129 -3.41 -19.35 17.38
N PRO A 130 -3.29 -20.43 18.18
CA PRO A 130 -2.78 -20.39 19.56
C PRO A 130 -1.28 -20.07 19.67
N LYS A 131 -0.51 -20.23 18.59
CA LYS A 131 0.93 -19.92 18.57
C LYS A 131 1.21 -18.45 18.26
N ALA A 132 0.20 -17.68 17.89
CA ALA A 132 0.32 -16.25 17.67
C ALA A 132 0.24 -15.48 18.99
N HIS A 133 1.00 -14.41 19.12
CA HIS A 133 1.01 -13.56 20.32
C HIS A 133 1.07 -12.09 19.97
N VAL A 134 0.69 -11.26 20.93
CA VAL A 134 0.86 -9.80 20.82
C VAL A 134 2.27 -9.43 21.23
N LEU A 135 2.86 -8.50 20.51
CA LEU A 135 4.08 -7.82 20.88
C LEU A 135 3.79 -6.33 21.06
N GLY A 136 4.17 -5.77 22.21
CA GLY A 136 4.05 -4.34 22.52
C GLY A 136 5.01 -3.50 21.67
N LYS A 137 4.67 -3.33 20.40
CA LYS A 137 5.38 -2.48 19.44
C LYS A 137 4.38 -1.62 18.68
N ASP A 138 4.86 -0.48 18.21
CA ASP A 138 4.03 0.41 17.40
C ASP A 138 3.53 -0.31 16.14
N PRO A 139 2.24 -0.20 15.84
CA PRO A 139 1.66 -0.74 14.61
C PRO A 139 2.22 0.01 13.39
N ILE A 140 2.36 -0.69 12.27
CA ILE A 140 2.83 -0.09 11.02
C ILE A 140 1.62 0.32 10.20
N GLY A 141 1.26 1.59 10.27
CA GLY A 141 0.10 2.15 9.58
C GLY A 141 -1.24 1.83 10.25
N PRO A 142 -2.34 2.33 9.66
CA PRO A 142 -3.68 2.16 10.21
C PRO A 142 -4.17 0.71 10.04
N GLY A 143 -4.91 0.21 11.03
CA GLY A 143 -5.40 -1.18 11.06
C GLY A 143 -4.55 -2.12 11.92
N VAL A 144 -4.93 -3.38 11.97
CA VAL A 144 -4.22 -4.38 12.77
C VAL A 144 -2.96 -4.85 12.05
N THR A 145 -1.80 -4.62 12.64
CA THR A 145 -0.50 -5.02 12.08
C THR A 145 -0.16 -6.46 12.44
N VAL A 146 -0.09 -7.32 11.44
CA VAL A 146 0.24 -8.74 11.56
C VAL A 146 1.60 -9.02 10.93
N MET A 147 2.51 -9.61 11.69
CA MET A 147 3.79 -10.14 11.23
C MET A 147 3.68 -11.65 11.08
N VAL A 148 4.00 -12.19 9.92
CA VAL A 148 4.00 -13.65 9.67
C VAL A 148 5.41 -14.17 9.46
N GLY A 149 5.73 -15.23 10.17
CA GLY A 149 7.03 -15.88 10.20
C GLY A 149 7.09 -17.15 9.37
N ALA A 150 8.27 -17.78 9.33
CA ALA A 150 8.54 -18.95 8.48
C ALA A 150 7.66 -20.16 8.77
N SER A 151 7.28 -20.36 10.04
CA SER A 151 6.43 -21.50 10.46
C SER A 151 4.92 -21.22 10.33
N PHE A 152 4.53 -19.98 9.95
CA PHE A 152 3.11 -19.67 9.70
C PHE A 152 2.68 -20.22 8.34
N ASN A 153 1.50 -20.81 8.28
CA ASN A 153 0.97 -21.38 7.04
C ASN A 153 -0.25 -20.60 6.54
N LYS A 154 -1.32 -20.60 7.32
CA LYS A 154 -2.58 -19.93 6.98
C LYS A 154 -3.36 -19.58 8.25
N PRO A 155 -4.24 -18.57 8.20
CA PRO A 155 -5.21 -18.32 9.25
C PRO A 155 -6.14 -19.52 9.47
N VAL A 156 -6.58 -19.70 10.70
CA VAL A 156 -7.53 -20.74 11.11
C VAL A 156 -8.94 -20.18 11.23
N ASN A 157 -9.94 -21.07 11.34
CA ASN A 157 -11.30 -20.68 11.66
C ASN A 157 -11.37 -20.30 13.16
N GLY A 158 -11.27 -19.01 13.43
CA GLY A 158 -11.39 -18.45 14.77
C GLY A 158 -12.81 -17.92 15.05
N ARG A 159 -12.91 -16.97 15.97
CA ARG A 159 -14.19 -16.35 16.35
C ARG A 159 -14.81 -15.58 15.19
N SER A 160 -16.12 -15.62 15.02
CA SER A 160 -16.84 -14.84 14.02
C SER A 160 -16.95 -13.35 14.40
N SER A 161 -17.01 -13.06 15.70
CA SER A 161 -17.03 -11.69 16.24
C SER A 161 -16.51 -11.67 17.68
N ILE A 162 -16.14 -10.46 18.12
CA ILE A 162 -15.76 -10.16 19.52
C ILE A 162 -16.76 -9.17 20.09
N LYS A 163 -17.31 -9.46 21.28
CA LYS A 163 -18.10 -8.49 22.04
C LYS A 163 -17.17 -7.44 22.64
N VAL A 164 -17.51 -6.18 22.44
CA VAL A 164 -16.77 -5.04 22.99
C VAL A 164 -17.09 -4.92 24.48
N THR A 165 -16.07 -4.89 25.30
CA THR A 165 -16.20 -4.75 26.77
C THR A 165 -15.82 -3.36 27.27
N GLN A 166 -15.02 -2.65 26.48
CA GLN A 166 -14.57 -1.29 26.75
C GLN A 166 -14.57 -0.51 25.43
N ALA A 167 -14.87 0.78 25.45
CA ALA A 167 -14.79 1.60 24.26
C ALA A 167 -13.40 1.51 23.64
N ALA A 168 -13.36 1.36 22.33
CA ALA A 168 -12.10 1.21 21.59
C ALA A 168 -12.19 1.83 20.20
N GLN A 169 -11.07 2.24 19.67
CA GLN A 169 -10.96 2.64 18.27
C GLN A 169 -10.51 1.44 17.43
N ILE A 170 -11.23 1.18 16.35
CA ILE A 170 -10.85 0.19 15.34
C ILE A 170 -10.70 0.87 13.99
N CYS A 171 -9.98 0.26 13.07
CA CYS A 171 -9.85 0.75 11.72
C CYS A 171 -10.75 -0.08 10.79
N SER A 172 -11.84 0.51 10.34
CA SER A 172 -12.79 -0.16 9.44
C SER A 172 -12.43 0.11 7.99
N PRO A 173 -12.63 -0.86 7.08
CA PRO A 173 -12.47 -0.62 5.65
C PRO A 173 -13.30 0.59 5.22
N PRO A 174 -12.83 1.39 4.24
CA PRO A 174 -13.63 2.47 3.69
C PRO A 174 -14.92 1.89 3.11
N THR A 175 -16.06 2.52 3.43
CA THR A 175 -17.32 2.19 2.76
C THR A 175 -17.22 2.59 1.28
N PRO A 176 -17.67 1.73 0.35
CA PRO A 176 -17.68 2.02 -1.07
C PRO A 176 -18.57 3.23 -1.40
#